data_fd0968f02d6a05b69be2de0e4c532554
#
_entry.id   fd0968f02d6a05b69be2de0e4c532554
#
_cell.length_a   1.000
_cell.length_b   1.000
_cell.length_c   1.000
_cell.angle_alpha   90.00
_cell.angle_beta   90.00
_cell.angle_gamma   90.00
#
_symmetry.space_group_name_H-M   'P 1'
#
loop_
_entity.id
_entity.type
_entity.pdbx_description
1 polymer ?
#
loop_
_entity_poly.entity_id
_entity_poly.type
_entity_poly.pdbx_seq_one_letter_code
_entity_poly.pdbx_strand_id
1 'polypeptide(L)'
;MKRLGEQNCEACRADAPQVSAEEQDSLLMELPNWEVVHQEGVPQLRRVYSFRNFVQGQAFTNRVADLAEAEGHHPAILLEYGKVTVRWWTHKIGGLHRNDFIMAARTDAIYEV
;
A
#
# COMPACT_ATOMS: atom_id res chain seq x y z
N MET A 1 -10.62 -6.07 18.04
CA MET A 1 -10.21 -5.12 17.00
C MET A 1 -9.60 -5.87 15.82
N LYS A 2 -10.04 -5.57 14.62
CA LYS A 2 -9.50 -6.24 13.43
C LYS A 2 -8.12 -5.68 13.09
N ARG A 3 -7.23 -6.56 12.60
CA ARG A 3 -5.95 -6.14 12.03
C ARG A 3 -6.21 -5.39 10.72
N LEU A 4 -5.25 -4.59 10.31
CA LEU A 4 -5.38 -3.81 9.07
C LEU A 4 -5.76 -4.67 7.87
N GLY A 5 -5.10 -5.81 7.67
CA GLY A 5 -5.35 -6.68 6.52
C GLY A 5 -6.74 -7.33 6.52
N GLU A 6 -7.43 -7.30 7.66
CA GLU A 6 -8.77 -7.86 7.82
C GLU A 6 -9.87 -6.81 7.66
N GLN A 7 -9.50 -5.53 7.58
CA GLN A 7 -10.45 -4.44 7.46
C GLN A 7 -10.83 -4.22 6.00
N ASN A 8 -12.05 -3.75 5.80
CA ASN A 8 -12.52 -3.39 4.46
C ASN A 8 -12.02 -2.00 4.11
N CYS A 9 -11.61 -1.82 2.86
CA CYS A 9 -11.23 -0.53 2.34
C CYS A 9 -12.48 0.32 2.17
N GLU A 10 -12.44 1.53 2.71
CA GLU A 10 -13.53 2.49 2.50
C GLU A 10 -13.40 3.14 1.12
N ALA A 11 -14.49 3.66 0.60
CA ALA A 11 -14.47 4.34 -0.69
C ALA A 11 -13.53 5.55 -0.64
N CYS A 12 -12.70 5.68 -1.68
CA CYS A 12 -11.81 6.82 -1.82
C CYS A 12 -12.63 8.05 -2.25
N ARG A 13 -12.69 9.06 -1.39
CA ARG A 13 -13.42 10.29 -1.66
C ARG A 13 -12.53 11.49 -1.36
N ALA A 14 -12.78 12.58 -2.07
CA ALA A 14 -11.99 13.80 -1.90
C ALA A 14 -12.12 14.40 -0.47
N ASP A 15 -13.23 14.11 0.20
CA ASP A 15 -13.48 14.58 1.57
C ASP A 15 -13.07 13.59 2.65
N ALA A 16 -12.46 12.47 2.26
CA ALA A 16 -11.96 11.47 3.21
C ALA A 16 -10.86 12.10 4.07
N PRO A 17 -10.89 11.87 5.39
CA PRO A 17 -9.90 12.51 6.27
C PRO A 17 -8.52 11.87 6.11
N GLN A 18 -7.49 12.70 6.17
CA GLN A 18 -6.12 12.19 6.26
C GLN A 18 -5.88 11.68 7.68
N VAL A 19 -5.01 10.67 7.80
CA VAL A 19 -4.61 10.20 9.12
C VAL A 19 -3.78 11.27 9.82
N SER A 20 -3.95 11.38 11.14
CA SER A 20 -3.11 12.24 11.95
C SER A 20 -1.71 11.63 12.08
N ALA A 21 -0.73 12.43 12.52
CA ALA A 21 0.61 11.93 12.76
C ALA A 21 0.62 10.80 13.80
N GLU A 22 -0.19 10.94 14.85
CA GLU A 22 -0.28 9.92 15.89
C GLU A 22 -0.90 8.63 15.39
N GLU A 23 -1.96 8.73 14.60
CA GLU A 23 -2.60 7.57 13.99
C GLU A 23 -1.67 6.89 13.00
N GLN A 24 -0.93 7.68 12.22
CA GLN A 24 0.06 7.16 11.28
C GLN A 24 1.10 6.31 12.00
N ASP A 25 1.64 6.80 13.11
CA ASP A 25 2.63 6.06 13.89
C ASP A 25 2.07 4.75 14.43
N SER A 26 0.84 4.77 14.93
CA SER A 26 0.16 3.55 15.40
C SER A 26 -0.02 2.53 14.29
N LEU A 27 -0.49 2.98 13.13
CA LEU A 27 -0.75 2.08 12.01
C LEU A 27 0.55 1.50 11.44
N LEU A 28 1.63 2.30 11.40
CA LEU A 28 2.93 1.82 10.95
C LEU A 28 3.51 0.73 11.83
N MET A 29 3.12 0.65 13.09
CA MET A 29 3.57 -0.43 13.96
C MET A 29 3.10 -1.81 13.47
N GLU A 30 2.01 -1.87 12.71
CA GLU A 30 1.52 -3.11 12.09
C GLU A 30 2.19 -3.38 10.74
N LEU A 31 3.00 -2.44 10.24
CA LEU A 31 3.61 -2.49 8.91
C LEU A 31 5.12 -2.23 8.99
N PRO A 32 5.87 -3.13 9.67
CA PRO A 32 7.29 -2.86 9.98
C PRO A 32 8.20 -2.72 8.77
N ASN A 33 7.77 -3.22 7.60
CA ASN A 33 8.58 -3.17 6.39
C ASN A 33 8.21 -2.01 5.48
N TRP A 34 7.24 -1.18 5.90
CA TRP A 34 6.80 -0.03 5.14
C TRP A 34 7.39 1.25 5.72
N GLU A 35 7.64 2.21 4.84
CA GLU A 35 8.10 3.53 5.24
C GLU A 35 7.19 4.59 4.61
N VAL A 36 7.16 5.77 5.21
CA VAL A 36 6.49 6.92 4.61
C VAL A 36 7.56 7.71 3.85
N VAL A 37 7.34 7.89 2.56
CA VAL A 37 8.20 8.71 1.71
C VAL A 37 7.37 9.89 1.20
N HIS A 38 8.05 10.96 0.81
CA HIS A 38 7.39 12.12 0.23
C HIS A 38 7.81 12.24 -1.23
N GLN A 39 6.82 12.22 -2.11
CA GLN A 39 7.03 12.35 -3.55
C GLN A 39 6.33 13.62 -3.98
N GLU A 40 7.10 14.63 -4.39
CA GLU A 40 6.55 15.93 -4.77
C GLU A 40 5.67 16.53 -3.66
N GLY A 41 6.09 16.34 -2.40
CA GLY A 41 5.36 16.84 -1.24
C GLY A 41 4.20 15.99 -0.78
N VAL A 42 3.90 14.88 -1.46
CA VAL A 42 2.80 13.99 -1.10
C VAL A 42 3.32 12.81 -0.31
N PRO A 43 2.84 12.58 0.93
CA PRO A 43 3.26 11.40 1.70
C PRO A 43 2.66 10.13 1.10
N GLN A 44 3.49 9.08 1.01
CA GLN A 44 3.12 7.79 0.45
C GLN A 44 3.71 6.67 1.29
N LEU A 45 2.98 5.55 1.42
CA LEU A 45 3.53 4.34 2.01
C LEU A 45 4.29 3.61 0.92
N ARG A 46 5.51 3.14 1.24
CA ARG A 46 6.39 2.48 0.27
C ARG A 46 7.02 1.24 0.87
N ARG A 47 7.02 0.17 0.08
CA ARG A 47 7.78 -1.05 0.41
C ARG A 47 8.39 -1.64 -0.85
N VAL A 48 9.59 -2.20 -0.72
CA VAL A 48 10.25 -2.97 -1.78
C VAL A 48 10.18 -4.44 -1.42
N TYR A 49 9.62 -5.26 -2.31
CA TYR A 49 9.52 -6.72 -2.16
C TYR A 49 10.60 -7.38 -2.99
N SER A 50 11.26 -8.39 -2.43
CA SER A 50 12.33 -9.13 -3.12
C SER A 50 11.82 -10.44 -3.69
N PHE A 51 12.32 -10.81 -4.88
CA PHE A 51 11.96 -12.05 -5.55
C PHE A 51 13.19 -12.68 -6.18
N ARG A 52 13.12 -13.98 -6.46
CA ARG A 52 14.22 -14.73 -7.07
C ARG A 52 14.45 -14.37 -8.53
N ASN A 53 13.38 -14.00 -9.24
CA ASN A 53 13.44 -13.74 -10.66
C ASN A 53 12.32 -12.80 -11.09
N PHE A 54 12.30 -12.47 -12.37
CA PHE A 54 11.32 -11.52 -12.90
C PHE A 54 9.90 -12.10 -12.90
N VAL A 55 9.76 -13.39 -13.23
CA VAL A 55 8.44 -14.03 -13.32
C VAL A 55 7.72 -14.03 -11.99
N GLN A 56 8.43 -14.28 -10.89
CA GLN A 56 7.82 -14.23 -9.57
C GLN A 56 7.37 -12.81 -9.21
N GLY A 57 8.18 -11.81 -9.55
CA GLY A 57 7.81 -10.40 -9.34
C GLY A 57 6.61 -10.01 -10.20
N GLN A 58 6.56 -10.48 -11.43
CA GLN A 58 5.44 -10.23 -12.33
C GLN A 58 4.15 -10.83 -11.78
N ALA A 59 4.20 -12.06 -11.28
CA ALA A 59 3.02 -12.71 -10.70
C ALA A 59 2.50 -11.93 -9.49
N PHE A 60 3.41 -11.47 -8.63
CA PHE A 60 3.05 -10.65 -7.49
C PHE A 60 2.44 -9.32 -7.94
N THR A 61 3.05 -8.67 -8.93
CA THR A 61 2.54 -7.41 -9.49
C THR A 61 1.11 -7.57 -9.98
N ASN A 62 0.82 -8.66 -10.68
CA ASN A 62 -0.53 -8.94 -11.17
C ASN A 62 -1.52 -9.11 -10.03
N ARG A 63 -1.14 -9.77 -8.95
CA ARG A 63 -2.00 -9.93 -7.78
C ARG A 63 -2.28 -8.60 -7.09
N VAL A 64 -1.28 -7.74 -6.98
CA VAL A 64 -1.47 -6.40 -6.41
C VAL A 64 -2.40 -5.57 -7.28
N ALA A 65 -2.23 -5.65 -8.60
CA ALA A 65 -3.09 -4.94 -9.54
C ALA A 65 -4.54 -5.42 -9.44
N ASP A 66 -4.76 -6.72 -9.32
CA ASP A 66 -6.10 -7.28 -9.15
C ASP A 66 -6.74 -6.81 -7.83
N LEU A 67 -5.96 -6.81 -6.75
CA LEU A 67 -6.42 -6.32 -5.46
C LEU A 67 -6.82 -4.84 -5.55
N ALA A 68 -5.98 -4.03 -6.19
CA ALA A 68 -6.22 -2.61 -6.36
C ALA A 68 -7.51 -2.34 -7.13
N GLU A 69 -7.70 -3.08 -8.21
CA GLU A 69 -8.89 -2.92 -9.06
C GLU A 69 -10.15 -3.35 -8.31
N ALA A 70 -10.09 -4.44 -7.55
CA ALA A 70 -11.22 -4.94 -6.78
C ALA A 70 -11.67 -3.92 -5.72
N GLU A 71 -10.73 -3.17 -5.14
CA GLU A 71 -11.01 -2.20 -4.08
C GLU A 71 -11.18 -0.77 -4.60
N GLY A 72 -10.95 -0.55 -5.89
CA GLY A 72 -11.05 0.79 -6.46
C GLY A 72 -10.01 1.77 -5.91
N HIS A 73 -8.86 1.27 -5.46
CA HIS A 73 -7.81 2.08 -4.85
C HIS A 73 -6.49 1.67 -5.48
N HIS A 74 -5.84 2.59 -6.18
CA HIS A 74 -4.76 2.25 -7.10
C HIS A 74 -3.39 2.73 -6.63
N PRO A 75 -2.40 1.81 -6.55
CA PRO A 75 -1.03 2.14 -6.13
C PRO A 75 -0.16 2.50 -7.32
N ALA A 76 1.07 2.93 -7.05
CA ALA A 76 2.14 2.90 -8.03
C ALA A 76 2.91 1.60 -7.82
N ILE A 77 3.20 0.91 -8.91
CA ILE A 77 3.93 -0.36 -8.88
C ILE A 77 5.09 -0.27 -9.86
N LEU A 78 6.29 -0.55 -9.38
CA LEU A 78 7.48 -0.61 -10.23
C LEU A 78 8.02 -2.04 -10.18
N LEU A 79 7.93 -2.73 -11.31
CA LEU A 79 8.45 -4.09 -11.46
C LEU A 79 9.85 -4.04 -12.08
N GLU A 80 10.80 -4.62 -11.36
CA GLU A 80 12.18 -4.74 -11.83
C GLU A 80 12.63 -6.19 -11.63
N TYR A 81 13.73 -6.57 -12.27
CA TYR A 81 14.25 -7.90 -12.03
C TYR A 81 14.59 -8.07 -10.55
N GLY A 82 13.98 -9.06 -9.94
CA GLY A 82 14.26 -9.41 -8.54
C GLY A 82 13.57 -8.53 -7.50
N LYS A 83 12.80 -7.51 -7.90
CA LYS A 83 12.11 -6.68 -6.92
C LYS A 83 10.87 -6.00 -7.48
N VAL A 84 9.93 -5.70 -6.57
CA VAL A 84 8.73 -4.93 -6.89
C VAL A 84 8.60 -3.85 -5.81
N THR A 85 8.53 -2.60 -6.24
CA THR A 85 8.30 -1.47 -5.33
C THR A 85 6.84 -1.08 -5.41
N VAL A 86 6.16 -1.05 -4.27
CA VAL A 86 4.74 -0.67 -4.20
C VAL A 86 4.62 0.59 -3.35
N ARG A 87 3.87 1.56 -3.86
CA ARG A 87 3.57 2.79 -3.13
C ARG A 87 2.06 2.99 -3.10
N TRP A 88 1.53 3.23 -1.89
CA TRP A 88 0.11 3.49 -1.66
C TRP A 88 -0.09 4.90 -1.13
N TRP A 89 -1.01 5.63 -1.72
CA TRP A 89 -1.48 6.92 -1.19
C TRP A 89 -2.85 7.20 -1.80
N THR A 90 -3.59 8.12 -1.20
CA THR A 90 -4.92 8.47 -1.70
C THR A 90 -4.80 9.69 -2.59
N HIS A 91 -4.95 9.46 -3.89
CA HIS A 91 -4.75 10.47 -4.93
C HIS A 91 -5.64 11.70 -4.73
N LYS A 92 -6.91 11.50 -4.40
CA LYS A 92 -7.88 12.57 -4.29
C LYS A 92 -7.60 13.55 -3.15
N ILE A 93 -6.97 13.08 -2.07
CA ILE A 93 -6.66 13.95 -0.93
C ILE A 93 -5.19 14.36 -0.88
N GLY A 94 -4.37 13.85 -1.81
CA GLY A 94 -2.95 14.17 -1.88
C GLY A 94 -2.18 13.75 -0.63
N GLY A 95 -2.56 12.63 -0.02
CA GLY A 95 -1.92 12.18 1.22
C GLY A 95 -2.40 10.81 1.63
N LEU A 96 -2.21 10.49 2.92
CA LEU A 96 -2.53 9.19 3.47
C LEU A 96 -3.89 9.19 4.16
N HIS A 97 -4.68 8.19 3.83
CA HIS A 97 -5.93 7.82 4.46
C HIS A 97 -5.75 6.45 5.09
N ARG A 98 -6.62 6.07 6.04
CA ARG A 98 -6.56 4.75 6.64
C ARG A 98 -6.56 3.62 5.60
N ASN A 99 -7.26 3.82 4.47
CA ASN A 99 -7.30 2.84 3.38
C ASN A 99 -5.91 2.49 2.86
N ASP A 100 -4.97 3.42 2.84
CA ASP A 100 -3.62 3.16 2.36
C ASP A 100 -2.91 2.14 3.24
N PHE A 101 -3.11 2.24 4.57
CA PHE A 101 -2.53 1.29 5.52
C PHE A 101 -3.20 -0.09 5.39
N ILE A 102 -4.51 -0.12 5.16
CA ILE A 102 -5.24 -1.37 4.92
C ILE A 102 -4.72 -2.04 3.66
N MET A 103 -4.55 -1.29 2.58
CA MET A 103 -4.05 -1.83 1.32
C MET A 103 -2.61 -2.31 1.45
N ALA A 104 -1.77 -1.61 2.21
CA ALA A 104 -0.40 -2.06 2.48
C ALA A 104 -0.40 -3.41 3.20
N ALA A 105 -1.24 -3.57 4.23
CA ALA A 105 -1.35 -4.83 4.96
C ALA A 105 -1.87 -5.97 4.06
N ARG A 106 -2.82 -5.68 3.19
CA ARG A 106 -3.33 -6.68 2.23
C ARG A 106 -2.30 -7.05 1.19
N THR A 107 -1.48 -6.09 0.77
CA THR A 107 -0.36 -6.35 -0.14
C THR A 107 0.64 -7.32 0.50
N ASP A 108 0.95 -7.10 1.79
CA ASP A 108 1.83 -8.02 2.53
C ASP A 108 1.24 -9.42 2.59
N ALA A 109 -0.09 -9.54 2.74
CA ALA A 109 -0.74 -10.84 2.85
C ALA A 109 -0.64 -11.67 1.59
N ILE A 110 -0.48 -11.05 0.43
CA ILE A 110 -0.33 -11.77 -0.84
C ILE A 110 1.14 -12.00 -1.23
N TYR A 111 2.08 -11.46 -0.46
CA TYR A 111 3.50 -11.69 -0.69
C TYR A 111 3.89 -13.07 -0.14
N GLU A 112 4.36 -13.93 -1.02
CA GLU A 112 4.86 -15.26 -0.65
C GLU A 112 6.38 -15.28 -0.82
N VAL A 113 7.05 -15.65 0.26
CA VAL A 113 8.51 -15.70 0.28
C VAL A 113 8.98 -17.13 0.01
#